data_f296a559deba861323c269617bf7373c
#
_entry.id   f296a559deba861323c269617bf7373c
#
_cell.length_a   1.000
_cell.length_b   1.000
_cell.length_c   1.000
_cell.angle_alpha   90.00
_cell.angle_beta   90.00
_cell.angle_gamma   90.00
#
_symmetry.space_group_name_H-M   'P 1'
#
loop_
_entity.id
_entity.type
_entity.pdbx_description
1 polymer ?
#
loop_
_entity_poly.entity_id
_entity_poly.type
_entity_poly.pdbx_seq_one_letter_code
_entity_poly.pdbx_strand_id
1 'polypeptide(L)'
;MEGLQVDQLKIYEAGTPKKDLLKLIEDNIRYPEAAMGDMRGQIASCQLAIRRLEELFIKYGRDVIFACVERIFADTEAICRKVIEGIPDGDYEAESFIDDDNFDKDVPIPIKVRVKVSGGDMTIDLSECSPQVKGSINSRTLAGPRVAYKALTVPMDPVNEGSFSALNIIIPEGNFMMAKFPATMAGWSTPIPTVIDTIFKALAPAIPDRIAAAHMGVLGGTIVFFGQDPETGKRFVVQSIEGGGWGGRPFEDGESGSVSVCQGDVRNAPIENIELKCPVIIEGRVLRRDSGGAGKFRGGLGLDTKVRSLVEGRWNLMQTKRRQCPPWGLNGGKDGATSDYLLKLPGQDEWESVDVGLHPVSYTHLTLPTTPYV
;
A
#
# COMPACT_ATOMS: atom_id res chain seq x y z
N MET A 1 -11.02 -5.18 -17.06
CA MET A 1 -11.69 -3.94 -17.52
C MET A 1 -12.34 -3.31 -16.29
N GLU A 2 -12.05 -2.06 -16.00
CA GLU A 2 -12.71 -1.31 -14.92
C GLU A 2 -14.22 -1.22 -15.21
N GLY A 3 -15.04 -1.10 -14.15
CA GLY A 3 -16.49 -1.07 -14.30
C GLY A 3 -17.05 0.24 -14.87
N LEU A 4 -18.04 0.81 -14.19
CA LEU A 4 -18.66 2.07 -14.59
C LEU A 4 -17.63 3.21 -14.58
N GLN A 5 -17.47 3.87 -15.72
CA GLN A 5 -16.65 5.07 -15.86
C GLN A 5 -17.54 6.30 -15.91
N VAL A 6 -17.27 7.24 -15.00
CA VAL A 6 -17.95 8.54 -14.93
C VAL A 6 -16.86 9.60 -14.98
N ASP A 7 -16.75 10.28 -16.12
CA ASP A 7 -15.69 11.27 -16.34
C ASP A 7 -16.20 12.67 -15.98
N GLN A 8 -15.62 13.25 -14.91
CA GLN A 8 -15.77 14.64 -14.46
C GLN A 8 -17.21 15.17 -14.34
N LEU A 9 -18.18 14.27 -14.09
CA LEU A 9 -19.56 14.67 -13.88
C LEU A 9 -19.78 15.17 -12.46
N LYS A 10 -20.50 16.29 -12.33
CA LYS A 10 -20.89 16.83 -11.04
C LYS A 10 -21.99 15.96 -10.43
N ILE A 11 -21.72 15.31 -9.31
CA ILE A 11 -22.73 14.58 -8.52
C ILE A 11 -23.57 15.51 -7.62
N TYR A 12 -23.04 16.70 -7.33
CA TYR A 12 -23.73 17.82 -6.69
C TYR A 12 -23.46 19.11 -7.47
N GLU A 13 -24.45 19.97 -7.54
CA GLU A 13 -24.32 21.30 -8.14
C GLU A 13 -25.05 22.32 -7.28
N ALA A 14 -24.34 23.36 -6.85
CA ALA A 14 -24.86 24.38 -5.93
C ALA A 14 -25.57 23.78 -4.69
N GLY A 15 -25.00 22.76 -4.09
CA GLY A 15 -25.53 22.07 -2.92
C GLY A 15 -26.66 21.08 -3.21
N THR A 16 -27.11 20.95 -4.47
CA THR A 16 -28.21 20.06 -4.85
C THR A 16 -27.69 18.77 -5.49
N PRO A 17 -28.12 17.58 -5.01
CA PRO A 17 -27.70 16.31 -5.58
C PRO A 17 -28.30 16.08 -6.98
N LYS A 18 -27.51 15.57 -7.90
CA LYS A 18 -27.95 15.09 -9.21
C LYS A 18 -28.49 13.66 -9.05
N LYS A 19 -29.78 13.55 -8.68
CA LYS A 19 -30.43 12.29 -8.29
C LYS A 19 -30.31 11.20 -9.36
N ASP A 20 -30.50 11.55 -10.62
CA ASP A 20 -30.46 10.60 -11.74
C ASP A 20 -29.05 10.01 -11.92
N LEU A 21 -27.99 10.82 -11.77
CA LEU A 21 -26.61 10.35 -11.84
C LEU A 21 -26.27 9.45 -10.66
N LEU A 22 -26.68 9.84 -9.44
CA LEU A 22 -26.47 9.00 -8.25
C LEU A 22 -27.21 7.67 -8.39
N LYS A 23 -28.42 7.66 -8.94
CA LYS A 23 -29.19 6.44 -9.22
C LYS A 23 -28.52 5.58 -10.28
N LEU A 24 -28.01 6.18 -11.35
CA LEU A 24 -27.24 5.47 -12.39
C LEU A 24 -26.01 4.77 -11.79
N ILE A 25 -25.29 5.45 -10.91
CA ILE A 25 -24.13 4.86 -10.22
C ILE A 25 -24.58 3.68 -9.35
N GLU A 26 -25.60 3.88 -8.50
CA GLU A 26 -26.14 2.86 -7.60
C GLU A 26 -26.57 1.58 -8.34
N ASP A 27 -27.25 1.73 -9.49
CA ASP A 27 -27.78 0.60 -10.27
C ASP A 27 -26.67 -0.19 -11.01
N ASN A 28 -25.48 0.39 -11.18
CA ASN A 28 -24.40 -0.22 -11.96
C ASN A 28 -23.21 -0.70 -11.12
N ILE A 29 -23.30 -0.65 -9.80
CA ILE A 29 -22.25 -1.14 -8.89
C ILE A 29 -22.68 -2.44 -8.20
N ARG A 30 -21.69 -3.30 -7.86
CA ARG A 30 -21.94 -4.65 -7.31
C ARG A 30 -22.40 -4.66 -5.87
N TYR A 31 -21.97 -3.68 -5.07
CA TYR A 31 -22.25 -3.53 -3.65
C TYR A 31 -22.79 -2.13 -3.38
N PRO A 32 -24.01 -1.81 -3.84
CA PRO A 32 -24.55 -0.44 -3.81
C PRO A 32 -24.66 0.14 -2.40
N GLU A 33 -25.09 -0.66 -1.42
CA GLU A 33 -25.25 -0.19 -0.04
C GLU A 33 -23.93 0.34 0.53
N ALA A 34 -22.85 -0.42 0.41
CA ALA A 34 -21.53 -0.04 0.91
C ALA A 34 -20.95 1.13 0.12
N ALA A 35 -20.88 1.03 -1.21
CA ALA A 35 -20.24 2.04 -2.05
C ALA A 35 -20.98 3.39 -2.03
N MET A 36 -22.33 3.39 -2.00
CA MET A 36 -23.10 4.61 -1.83
C MET A 36 -23.00 5.17 -0.40
N GLY A 37 -22.76 4.31 0.60
CA GLY A 37 -22.44 4.71 1.97
C GLY A 37 -21.12 5.50 2.01
N ASP A 38 -20.07 4.97 1.41
CA ASP A 38 -18.76 5.62 1.32
C ASP A 38 -18.82 6.94 0.55
N MET A 39 -19.54 6.97 -0.58
CA MET A 39 -19.75 8.20 -1.36
C MET A 39 -20.47 9.28 -0.54
N ARG A 40 -21.51 8.92 0.20
CA ARG A 40 -22.21 9.85 1.11
C ARG A 40 -21.28 10.37 2.21
N GLY A 41 -20.44 9.53 2.77
CA GLY A 41 -19.42 9.90 3.76
C GLY A 41 -18.42 10.93 3.20
N GLN A 42 -17.91 10.71 1.98
CA GLN A 42 -17.03 11.65 1.29
C GLN A 42 -17.70 13.00 1.04
N ILE A 43 -18.95 13.00 0.56
CA ILE A 43 -19.73 14.23 0.34
C ILE A 43 -19.93 14.98 1.65
N ALA A 44 -20.33 14.28 2.71
CA ALA A 44 -20.53 14.89 4.04
C ALA A 44 -19.23 15.51 4.58
N SER A 45 -18.09 14.87 4.36
CA SER A 45 -16.77 15.39 4.73
C SER A 45 -16.45 16.70 3.99
N CYS A 46 -16.69 16.75 2.67
CA CYS A 46 -16.53 17.98 1.88
C CYS A 46 -17.45 19.11 2.38
N GLN A 47 -18.71 18.81 2.66
CA GLN A 47 -19.67 19.79 3.18
C GLN A 47 -19.27 20.31 4.57
N LEU A 48 -18.74 19.44 5.43
CA LEU A 48 -18.20 19.84 6.72
C LEU A 48 -17.00 20.77 6.57
N ALA A 49 -16.05 20.41 5.68
CA ALA A 49 -14.87 21.22 5.40
C ALA A 49 -15.24 22.63 4.91
N ILE A 50 -16.22 22.76 4.01
CA ILE A 50 -16.72 24.06 3.55
C ILE A 50 -17.20 24.90 4.72
N ARG A 51 -18.08 24.35 5.59
CA ARG A 51 -18.59 25.11 6.76
C ARG A 51 -17.46 25.54 7.70
N ARG A 52 -16.48 24.65 7.96
CA ARG A 52 -15.34 24.97 8.83
C ARG A 52 -14.46 26.05 8.25
N LEU A 53 -14.22 26.04 6.94
CA LEU A 53 -13.48 27.11 6.27
C LEU A 53 -14.24 28.45 6.29
N GLU A 54 -15.56 28.44 6.10
CA GLU A 54 -16.38 29.65 6.20
C GLU A 54 -16.34 30.24 7.62
N GLU A 55 -16.42 29.41 8.67
CA GLU A 55 -16.26 29.84 10.08
C GLU A 55 -14.90 30.53 10.30
N LEU A 56 -13.81 29.98 9.72
CA LEU A 56 -12.49 30.54 9.80
C LEU A 56 -12.40 31.89 9.04
N PHE A 57 -12.97 31.97 7.83
CA PHE A 57 -13.01 33.19 7.05
C PHE A 57 -13.81 34.30 7.74
N ILE A 58 -14.92 33.96 8.40
CA ILE A 58 -15.70 34.92 9.17
C ILE A 58 -14.89 35.41 10.39
N LYS A 59 -14.19 34.50 11.09
CA LYS A 59 -13.48 34.82 12.32
C LYS A 59 -12.21 35.64 12.08
N TYR A 60 -11.44 35.28 11.06
CA TYR A 60 -10.08 35.83 10.85
C TYR A 60 -9.93 36.66 9.57
N GLY A 61 -10.88 36.61 8.66
CA GLY A 61 -10.77 37.18 7.32
C GLY A 61 -10.03 36.24 6.34
N ARG A 62 -10.42 36.33 5.07
CA ARG A 62 -9.84 35.47 4.01
C ARG A 62 -8.36 35.72 3.81
N ASP A 63 -7.95 36.98 3.77
CA ASP A 63 -6.55 37.35 3.51
C ASP A 63 -5.61 36.81 4.59
N VAL A 64 -6.04 36.87 5.87
CA VAL A 64 -5.26 36.29 6.98
C VAL A 64 -5.13 34.79 6.85
N ILE A 65 -6.22 34.09 6.48
CA ILE A 65 -6.17 32.63 6.32
C ILE A 65 -5.24 32.25 5.16
N PHE A 66 -5.31 32.92 4.02
CA PHE A 66 -4.41 32.62 2.90
C PHE A 66 -2.95 32.97 3.23
N ALA A 67 -2.68 34.08 3.89
CA ALA A 67 -1.34 34.39 4.36
C ALA A 67 -0.78 33.35 5.35
N CYS A 68 -1.63 32.80 6.23
CA CYS A 68 -1.25 31.66 7.10
C CYS A 68 -0.92 30.41 6.30
N VAL A 69 -1.70 30.06 5.27
CA VAL A 69 -1.44 28.89 4.40
C VAL A 69 -0.09 29.06 3.69
N GLU A 70 0.15 30.23 3.06
CA GLU A 70 1.43 30.53 2.40
C GLU A 70 2.60 30.42 3.38
N ARG A 71 2.44 30.96 4.60
CA ARG A 71 3.46 30.86 5.62
C ARG A 71 3.74 29.44 6.05
N ILE A 72 2.70 28.62 6.26
CA ILE A 72 2.83 27.20 6.61
C ILE A 72 3.60 26.45 5.51
N PHE A 73 3.30 26.72 4.23
CA PHE A 73 4.01 26.09 3.12
C PHE A 73 5.48 26.51 3.07
N ALA A 74 5.75 27.79 3.21
CA ALA A 74 7.13 28.33 3.21
C ALA A 74 7.96 27.77 4.37
N ASP A 75 7.40 27.72 5.58
CA ASP A 75 8.09 27.21 6.76
C ASP A 75 8.39 25.70 6.61
N THR A 76 7.42 24.92 6.08
CA THR A 76 7.62 23.50 5.86
C THR A 76 8.64 23.24 4.75
N GLU A 77 8.61 23.99 3.66
CA GLU A 77 9.61 23.91 2.60
C GLU A 77 11.02 24.18 3.14
N ALA A 78 11.19 25.26 3.91
CA ALA A 78 12.48 25.62 4.50
C ALA A 78 13.05 24.51 5.39
N ILE A 79 12.20 23.87 6.21
CA ILE A 79 12.60 22.74 7.06
C ILE A 79 13.02 21.54 6.20
N CYS A 80 12.25 21.18 5.17
CA CYS A 80 12.58 20.08 4.28
C CYS A 80 13.90 20.31 3.55
N ARG A 81 14.12 21.51 2.98
CA ARG A 81 15.37 21.87 2.33
C ARG A 81 16.58 21.73 3.26
N LYS A 82 16.45 22.24 4.47
CA LYS A 82 17.53 22.14 5.49
C LYS A 82 17.87 20.67 5.83
N VAL A 83 16.88 19.79 5.84
CA VAL A 83 17.14 18.35 6.07
C VAL A 83 17.85 17.72 4.87
N ILE A 84 17.45 18.11 3.63
CA ILE A 84 18.08 17.60 2.40
C ILE A 84 19.52 18.11 2.28
N GLU A 85 19.83 19.36 2.64
CA GLU A 85 21.22 19.90 2.71
C GLU A 85 22.14 19.09 3.62
N GLY A 86 21.59 18.32 4.55
CA GLY A 86 22.33 17.37 5.39
C GLY A 86 22.65 16.04 4.72
N ILE A 87 22.18 15.80 3.48
CA ILE A 87 22.50 14.63 2.66
C ILE A 87 23.59 15.07 1.67
N PRO A 88 24.72 14.33 1.51
CA PRO A 88 25.73 14.68 0.54
C PRO A 88 25.16 14.83 -0.87
N ASP A 89 25.60 15.87 -1.59
CA ASP A 89 25.26 16.02 -3.00
C ASP A 89 25.77 14.84 -3.83
N GLY A 90 24.93 14.36 -4.76
CA GLY A 90 25.30 13.24 -5.62
C GLY A 90 24.14 12.59 -6.35
N ASP A 91 24.48 11.62 -7.16
CA ASP A 91 23.54 10.72 -7.84
C ASP A 91 23.64 9.33 -7.20
N TYR A 92 22.50 8.84 -6.71
CA TYR A 92 22.39 7.57 -5.99
C TYR A 92 21.44 6.65 -6.73
N GLU A 93 21.86 5.41 -6.97
CA GLU A 93 21.07 4.47 -7.77
C GLU A 93 20.84 3.18 -7.01
N ALA A 94 19.69 2.58 -7.20
CA ALA A 94 19.39 1.24 -6.74
C ALA A 94 18.39 0.54 -7.67
N GLU A 95 18.49 -0.78 -7.67
CA GLU A 95 17.56 -1.66 -8.35
C GLU A 95 16.98 -2.67 -7.37
N SER A 96 15.72 -2.99 -7.56
CA SER A 96 15.02 -4.08 -6.91
C SER A 96 14.00 -4.69 -7.87
N PHE A 97 13.33 -5.74 -7.44
CA PHE A 97 12.41 -6.48 -8.28
C PHE A 97 11.10 -6.75 -7.54
N ILE A 98 10.08 -6.90 -8.32
CA ILE A 98 8.79 -7.46 -8.01
C ILE A 98 8.73 -8.85 -8.63
N ASP A 99 8.18 -9.87 -7.96
CA ASP A 99 8.21 -11.26 -8.42
C ASP A 99 7.63 -11.41 -9.83
N ASP A 100 6.43 -10.88 -10.06
CA ASP A 100 5.75 -10.85 -11.35
C ASP A 100 4.53 -9.92 -11.33
N ASP A 101 3.79 -9.83 -12.43
CA ASP A 101 2.56 -9.04 -12.54
C ASP A 101 1.28 -9.86 -12.31
N ASN A 102 1.39 -11.10 -11.88
CA ASN A 102 0.32 -12.10 -11.74
C ASN A 102 -0.31 -12.55 -13.09
N PHE A 103 0.21 -12.09 -14.21
CA PHE A 103 -0.19 -12.51 -15.56
C PHE A 103 0.94 -13.26 -16.27
N ASP A 104 2.08 -12.61 -16.45
CA ASP A 104 3.30 -13.23 -16.95
C ASP A 104 4.09 -13.78 -15.71
N LYS A 105 3.78 -15.03 -15.34
CA LYS A 105 4.29 -15.68 -14.12
C LYS A 105 5.81 -15.85 -14.12
N ASP A 106 6.42 -15.71 -12.94
CA ASP A 106 7.85 -15.91 -12.73
C ASP A 106 8.75 -14.99 -13.55
N VAL A 107 8.22 -13.87 -14.04
CA VAL A 107 8.97 -12.84 -14.77
C VAL A 107 9.15 -11.61 -13.86
N PRO A 108 10.30 -11.47 -13.21
CA PRO A 108 10.55 -10.34 -12.30
C PRO A 108 10.45 -8.98 -13.00
N ILE A 109 9.78 -8.05 -12.35
CA ILE A 109 9.58 -6.69 -12.83
C ILE A 109 10.62 -5.79 -12.18
N PRO A 110 11.53 -5.18 -12.94
CA PRO A 110 12.55 -4.30 -12.38
C PRO A 110 11.97 -2.96 -11.92
N ILE A 111 12.45 -2.54 -10.76
CA ILE A 111 12.26 -1.20 -10.19
C ILE A 111 13.64 -0.58 -10.10
N LYS A 112 13.93 0.37 -10.99
CA LYS A 112 15.17 1.13 -11.01
C LYS A 112 14.90 2.55 -10.55
N VAL A 113 15.67 2.99 -9.57
CA VAL A 113 15.52 4.29 -8.95
C VAL A 113 16.85 5.03 -9.03
N ARG A 114 16.79 6.29 -9.49
CA ARG A 114 17.87 7.24 -9.33
C ARG A 114 17.41 8.38 -8.43
N VAL A 115 18.18 8.70 -7.42
CA VAL A 115 17.94 9.86 -6.55
C VAL A 115 19.09 10.83 -6.71
N LYS A 116 18.80 12.03 -7.16
CA LYS A 116 19.78 13.12 -7.24
C LYS A 116 19.55 14.11 -6.10
N VAL A 117 20.57 14.38 -5.33
CA VAL A 117 20.60 15.39 -4.28
C VAL A 117 21.48 16.55 -4.76
N SER A 118 21.01 17.77 -4.68
CA SER A 118 21.75 18.97 -5.05
C SER A 118 21.33 20.16 -4.17
N GLY A 119 22.18 20.53 -3.22
CA GLY A 119 21.86 21.50 -2.18
C GLY A 119 20.61 21.08 -1.40
N GLY A 120 19.59 21.94 -1.35
CA GLY A 120 18.33 21.65 -0.66
C GLY A 120 17.25 20.97 -1.53
N ASP A 121 17.59 20.52 -2.75
CA ASP A 121 16.64 19.88 -3.68
C ASP A 121 16.92 18.39 -3.85
N MET A 122 15.85 17.60 -4.01
CA MET A 122 15.92 16.18 -4.32
C MET A 122 15.10 15.86 -5.56
N THR A 123 15.70 15.13 -6.51
CA THR A 123 14.98 14.54 -7.65
C THR A 123 14.94 13.04 -7.49
N ILE A 124 13.74 12.45 -7.57
CA ILE A 124 13.53 11.00 -7.61
C ILE A 124 13.07 10.63 -9.02
N ASP A 125 13.91 9.89 -9.73
CA ASP A 125 13.69 9.49 -11.12
C ASP A 125 13.41 7.98 -11.19
N LEU A 126 12.23 7.64 -11.72
CA LEU A 126 11.75 6.27 -11.95
C LEU A 126 11.64 5.97 -13.47
N SER A 127 12.33 6.75 -14.32
CA SER A 127 12.21 6.60 -15.78
C SER A 127 12.63 5.24 -16.29
N GLU A 128 13.58 4.59 -15.61
CA GLU A 128 14.10 3.27 -15.98
C GLU A 128 13.34 2.10 -15.35
N CYS A 129 12.27 2.34 -14.62
CA CYS A 129 11.36 1.28 -14.18
C CYS A 129 10.65 0.62 -15.37
N SER A 130 10.12 -0.58 -15.14
CA SER A 130 9.39 -1.34 -16.15
C SER A 130 8.32 -0.49 -16.86
N PRO A 131 8.09 -0.69 -18.17
CA PRO A 131 6.86 -0.27 -18.80
C PRO A 131 5.63 -0.82 -18.09
N GLN A 132 4.44 -0.25 -18.36
CA GLN A 132 3.18 -0.80 -17.85
C GLN A 132 3.03 -2.27 -18.23
N VAL A 133 2.52 -3.06 -17.29
CA VAL A 133 2.40 -4.52 -17.40
C VAL A 133 0.97 -4.94 -17.71
N LYS A 134 0.78 -6.21 -18.12
CA LYS A 134 -0.54 -6.76 -18.43
C LYS A 134 -1.37 -7.01 -17.18
N GLY A 135 -0.71 -7.35 -16.08
CA GLY A 135 -1.36 -7.61 -14.79
C GLY A 135 -1.90 -6.36 -14.12
N SER A 136 -2.56 -6.53 -12.99
CA SER A 136 -3.31 -5.48 -12.31
C SER A 136 -2.48 -4.57 -11.39
N ILE A 137 -1.17 -4.74 -11.35
CA ILE A 137 -0.28 -4.02 -10.42
C ILE A 137 0.18 -2.65 -10.92
N ASN A 138 -0.28 -2.23 -12.10
CA ASN A 138 0.01 -0.89 -12.58
C ASN A 138 -0.55 0.16 -11.63
N SER A 139 0.10 1.31 -11.62
CA SER A 139 -0.25 2.44 -10.76
C SER A 139 -0.27 3.73 -11.58
N ARG A 140 -0.91 4.78 -11.04
CA ARG A 140 -0.86 6.14 -11.57
C ARG A 140 -0.84 7.12 -10.39
N THR A 141 0.29 7.16 -9.68
CA THR A 141 0.42 7.94 -8.46
C THR A 141 1.85 8.35 -8.18
N LEU A 142 2.02 9.48 -7.50
CA LEU A 142 3.28 9.96 -6.96
C LEU A 142 3.50 9.53 -5.51
N ALA A 143 2.63 8.69 -4.95
CA ALA A 143 2.63 8.36 -3.53
C ALA A 143 3.96 7.72 -3.07
N GLY A 144 4.53 6.78 -3.82
CA GLY A 144 5.79 6.13 -3.44
C GLY A 144 6.93 7.13 -3.18
N PRO A 145 7.33 7.95 -4.16
CA PRO A 145 8.34 8.99 -3.96
C PRO A 145 7.99 9.99 -2.86
N ARG A 146 6.74 10.45 -2.77
CA ARG A 146 6.29 11.40 -1.73
C ARG A 146 6.38 10.81 -0.32
N VAL A 147 5.99 9.55 -0.12
CA VAL A 147 6.11 8.86 1.17
C VAL A 147 7.57 8.69 1.56
N ALA A 148 8.42 8.21 0.63
CA ALA A 148 9.85 8.08 0.89
C ALA A 148 10.48 9.42 1.28
N TYR A 149 10.22 10.48 0.52
CA TYR A 149 10.71 11.82 0.81
C TYR A 149 10.22 12.35 2.16
N LYS A 150 8.93 12.19 2.47
CA LYS A 150 8.34 12.61 3.74
C LYS A 150 8.99 11.90 4.94
N ALA A 151 9.23 10.58 4.83
CA ALA A 151 9.90 9.80 5.86
C ALA A 151 11.36 10.25 6.10
N LEU A 152 12.04 10.71 5.04
CA LEU A 152 13.42 11.20 5.13
C LEU A 152 13.54 12.63 5.66
N THR A 153 12.49 13.45 5.54
CA THR A 153 12.53 14.88 5.88
C THR A 153 11.84 15.18 7.20
N VAL A 154 10.52 15.19 7.22
CA VAL A 154 9.71 15.62 8.38
C VAL A 154 8.63 14.57 8.71
N PRO A 155 9.01 13.34 9.13
CA PRO A 155 8.09 12.22 9.25
C PRO A 155 6.93 12.48 10.24
N MET A 156 7.18 13.25 11.30
CA MET A 156 6.21 13.48 12.38
C MET A 156 5.35 14.72 12.19
N ASP A 157 5.70 15.62 11.27
CA ASP A 157 4.96 16.85 11.07
C ASP A 157 3.75 16.63 10.14
N PRO A 158 2.69 17.44 10.24
CA PRO A 158 1.59 17.40 9.28
C PRO A 158 2.07 17.59 7.83
N VAL A 159 1.49 16.84 6.91
CA VAL A 159 1.81 16.95 5.49
C VAL A 159 1.05 18.10 4.83
N ASN A 160 1.74 18.87 4.00
CA ASN A 160 1.17 19.92 3.15
C ASN A 160 1.99 20.05 1.85
N GLU A 161 1.55 20.85 0.90
CA GLU A 161 2.25 21.00 -0.39
C GLU A 161 3.66 21.60 -0.23
N GLY A 162 3.90 22.46 0.77
CA GLY A 162 5.23 22.95 1.09
C GLY A 162 6.23 21.84 1.43
N SER A 163 5.73 20.71 1.98
CA SER A 163 6.57 19.53 2.24
C SER A 163 7.23 19.00 0.97
N PHE A 164 6.65 19.20 -0.20
CA PHE A 164 7.11 18.62 -1.46
C PHE A 164 7.68 19.66 -2.44
N SER A 165 7.79 20.93 -2.05
CA SER A 165 8.30 22.01 -2.93
C SER A 165 9.75 21.77 -3.39
N ALA A 166 10.56 21.11 -2.55
CA ALA A 166 11.95 20.77 -2.84
C ALA A 166 12.12 19.38 -3.50
N LEU A 167 11.01 18.68 -3.79
CA LEU A 167 11.00 17.37 -4.41
C LEU A 167 10.58 17.44 -5.86
N ASN A 168 11.45 17.01 -6.77
CA ASN A 168 11.10 16.75 -8.16
C ASN A 168 10.93 15.24 -8.39
N ILE A 169 9.84 14.83 -9.08
CA ILE A 169 9.56 13.43 -9.37
C ILE A 169 9.45 13.25 -10.88
N ILE A 170 10.22 12.31 -11.42
CA ILE A 170 10.22 11.99 -12.84
C ILE A 170 9.68 10.57 -13.02
N ILE A 171 8.50 10.44 -13.62
CA ILE A 171 7.87 9.17 -13.98
C ILE A 171 7.24 9.34 -15.36
N PRO A 172 7.84 8.82 -16.43
CA PRO A 172 7.28 8.91 -17.77
C PRO A 172 5.93 8.20 -17.89
N GLU A 173 5.04 8.76 -18.69
CA GLU A 173 3.79 8.08 -19.01
C GLU A 173 4.02 6.76 -19.76
N GLY A 174 3.25 5.73 -19.38
CA GLY A 174 3.43 4.36 -19.88
C GLY A 174 4.39 3.52 -19.05
N ASN A 175 5.01 4.09 -18.02
CA ASN A 175 5.68 3.36 -16.95
C ASN A 175 4.64 2.65 -16.08
N PHE A 176 4.98 1.51 -15.44
CA PHE A 176 4.02 0.80 -14.59
C PHE A 176 3.57 1.61 -13.37
N MET A 177 4.35 2.61 -12.94
CA MET A 177 3.98 3.57 -11.89
C MET A 177 3.20 4.78 -12.42
N MET A 178 3.08 4.95 -13.74
CA MET A 178 2.35 6.03 -14.43
C MET A 178 1.64 5.47 -15.67
N ALA A 179 0.85 4.44 -15.46
CA ALA A 179 0.22 3.68 -16.53
C ALA A 179 -0.85 4.49 -17.29
N LYS A 180 -0.99 4.18 -18.56
CA LYS A 180 -2.03 4.73 -19.46
C LYS A 180 -3.19 3.75 -19.61
N PHE A 181 -4.37 4.27 -19.88
CA PHE A 181 -5.49 3.46 -20.33
C PHE A 181 -5.09 2.59 -21.55
N PRO A 182 -5.51 1.32 -21.64
CA PRO A 182 -6.45 0.60 -20.78
C PRO A 182 -5.78 -0.31 -19.73
N ALA A 183 -4.60 0.03 -19.21
CA ALA A 183 -3.93 -0.79 -18.21
C ALA A 183 -4.81 -1.00 -16.97
N THR A 184 -4.80 -2.23 -16.44
CA THR A 184 -5.54 -2.58 -15.22
C THR A 184 -4.76 -2.12 -13.98
N MET A 185 -5.46 -1.51 -13.03
CA MET A 185 -4.86 -0.90 -11.83
C MET A 185 -5.51 -1.37 -10.52
N ALA A 186 -6.16 -2.54 -10.49
CA ALA A 186 -6.83 -3.04 -9.29
C ALA A 186 -5.89 -3.22 -8.09
N GLY A 187 -4.63 -3.60 -8.36
CA GLY A 187 -3.56 -3.74 -7.37
C GLY A 187 -2.58 -2.56 -7.32
N TRP A 188 -3.00 -1.36 -7.70
CA TRP A 188 -2.17 -0.16 -7.88
C TRP A 188 -1.24 0.17 -6.71
N SER A 189 -1.65 -0.12 -5.50
CA SER A 189 -0.88 0.17 -4.27
C SER A 189 0.19 -0.88 -3.95
N THR A 190 0.15 -2.03 -4.59
CA THR A 190 1.03 -3.17 -4.27
C THR A 190 2.52 -2.92 -4.56
N PRO A 191 2.93 -2.25 -5.66
CA PRO A 191 4.34 -1.98 -5.93
C PRO A 191 4.91 -0.82 -5.09
N ILE A 192 4.07 0.04 -4.54
CA ILE A 192 4.49 1.26 -3.84
C ILE A 192 5.47 0.99 -2.70
N PRO A 193 5.25 0.02 -1.80
CA PRO A 193 6.21 -0.27 -0.72
C PRO A 193 7.59 -0.67 -1.24
N THR A 194 7.66 -1.46 -2.31
CA THR A 194 8.95 -1.82 -2.90
C THR A 194 9.64 -0.62 -3.57
N VAL A 195 8.90 0.29 -4.18
CA VAL A 195 9.46 1.56 -4.71
C VAL A 195 10.04 2.40 -3.58
N ILE A 196 9.33 2.55 -2.45
CA ILE A 196 9.81 3.27 -1.26
C ILE A 196 11.11 2.64 -0.75
N ASP A 197 11.11 1.32 -0.55
CA ASP A 197 12.30 0.59 -0.09
C ASP A 197 13.49 0.77 -1.06
N THR A 198 13.22 0.84 -2.37
CA THR A 198 14.28 1.02 -3.38
C THR A 198 14.85 2.44 -3.35
N ILE A 199 14.02 3.46 -3.08
CA ILE A 199 14.49 4.83 -2.86
C ILE A 199 15.39 4.88 -1.62
N PHE A 200 15.00 4.22 -0.53
CA PHE A 200 15.83 4.10 0.67
C PHE A 200 17.14 3.36 0.38
N LYS A 201 17.08 2.26 -0.37
CA LYS A 201 18.27 1.51 -0.78
C LYS A 201 19.26 2.37 -1.56
N ALA A 202 18.76 3.24 -2.46
CA ALA A 202 19.61 4.15 -3.22
C ALA A 202 20.36 5.13 -2.30
N LEU A 203 19.69 5.64 -1.27
CA LEU A 203 20.26 6.60 -0.32
C LEU A 203 21.06 5.96 0.83
N ALA A 204 21.00 4.64 1.00
CA ALA A 204 21.71 3.95 2.09
C ALA A 204 23.24 4.22 2.14
N PRO A 205 23.97 4.34 1.02
CA PRO A 205 25.37 4.71 1.05
C PRO A 205 25.64 6.15 1.56
N ALA A 206 24.69 7.09 1.32
CA ALA A 206 24.83 8.48 1.70
C ALA A 206 24.50 8.74 3.18
N ILE A 207 23.47 8.07 3.67
CA ILE A 207 22.90 8.29 5.01
C ILE A 207 22.62 6.95 5.72
N PRO A 208 23.66 6.09 5.91
CA PRO A 208 23.47 4.73 6.44
C PRO A 208 22.93 4.69 7.87
N ASP A 209 23.07 5.77 8.61
CA ASP A 209 22.57 5.94 9.97
C ASP A 209 21.07 6.31 10.05
N ARG A 210 20.43 6.54 8.89
CA ARG A 210 19.01 6.95 8.80
C ARG A 210 18.15 5.96 8.04
N ILE A 211 18.74 5.05 7.28
CA ILE A 211 18.03 4.13 6.40
C ILE A 211 17.82 2.77 7.06
N ALA A 212 16.57 2.30 7.06
CA ALA A 212 16.22 0.93 7.41
C ALA A 212 16.47 -0.03 6.25
N ALA A 213 16.70 -1.31 6.55
CA ALA A 213 16.65 -2.38 5.56
C ALA A 213 15.23 -2.52 4.98
N ALA A 214 15.05 -3.33 3.93
CA ALA A 214 13.76 -3.46 3.27
C ALA A 214 12.67 -3.97 4.22
N HIS A 215 11.50 -3.36 4.11
CA HIS A 215 10.26 -3.86 4.71
C HIS A 215 9.77 -5.09 3.95
N MET A 216 8.63 -5.68 4.37
CA MET A 216 7.98 -6.78 3.65
C MET A 216 7.70 -6.49 2.17
N GLY A 217 7.74 -5.23 1.74
CA GLY A 217 7.69 -4.77 0.34
C GLY A 217 6.36 -4.95 -0.38
N VAL A 218 5.29 -5.20 0.36
CA VAL A 218 3.91 -5.35 -0.11
C VAL A 218 2.97 -4.61 0.83
N LEU A 219 1.70 -4.46 0.44
CA LEU A 219 0.69 -3.93 1.37
C LEU A 219 0.47 -4.85 2.58
N GLY A 220 0.78 -6.10 2.44
CA GLY A 220 0.54 -7.22 3.34
C GLY A 220 -0.04 -8.39 2.57
N GLY A 221 -0.08 -9.57 3.17
CA GLY A 221 -0.82 -10.70 2.61
C GLY A 221 -2.29 -10.33 2.51
N THR A 222 -2.79 -10.07 1.31
CA THR A 222 -4.18 -9.68 1.11
C THR A 222 -5.00 -10.90 0.75
N ILE A 223 -6.00 -11.18 1.58
CA ILE A 223 -6.99 -12.23 1.36
C ILE A 223 -8.33 -11.55 1.15
N VAL A 224 -8.98 -11.81 0.03
CA VAL A 224 -10.36 -11.41 -0.18
C VAL A 224 -11.21 -12.66 -0.26
N PHE A 225 -12.11 -12.82 0.69
CA PHE A 225 -13.09 -13.90 0.68
C PHE A 225 -14.46 -13.36 0.27
N PHE A 226 -15.10 -13.99 -0.68
CA PHE A 226 -16.41 -13.62 -1.15
C PHE A 226 -17.25 -14.83 -1.56
N GLY A 227 -18.54 -14.69 -1.38
CA GLY A 227 -19.50 -15.73 -1.67
C GLY A 227 -20.93 -15.29 -1.40
N GLN A 228 -21.78 -16.28 -1.18
CA GLN A 228 -23.16 -16.09 -0.78
C GLN A 228 -23.41 -16.89 0.50
N ASP A 229 -23.94 -16.21 1.50
CA ASP A 229 -24.35 -16.86 2.75
C ASP A 229 -25.52 -17.82 2.44
N PRO A 230 -25.38 -19.12 2.72
CA PRO A 230 -26.38 -20.12 2.39
C PRO A 230 -27.67 -19.98 3.20
N GLU A 231 -27.62 -19.38 4.40
CA GLU A 231 -28.80 -19.19 5.27
C GLU A 231 -29.60 -17.98 4.87
N THR A 232 -28.93 -16.86 4.59
CA THR A 232 -29.58 -15.58 4.30
C THR A 232 -29.71 -15.26 2.81
N GLY A 233 -28.98 -15.98 1.96
CA GLY A 233 -28.86 -15.71 0.52
C GLY A 233 -28.13 -14.39 0.21
N LYS A 234 -27.61 -13.67 1.21
CA LYS A 234 -26.88 -12.41 1.01
C LYS A 234 -25.46 -12.66 0.51
N ARG A 235 -25.04 -11.81 -0.41
CA ARG A 235 -23.63 -11.79 -0.83
C ARG A 235 -22.78 -11.15 0.25
N PHE A 236 -21.63 -11.75 0.50
CA PHE A 236 -20.61 -11.18 1.38
C PHE A 236 -19.29 -10.98 0.64
N VAL A 237 -18.53 -10.02 1.10
CA VAL A 237 -17.12 -9.82 0.76
C VAL A 237 -16.40 -9.32 2.00
N VAL A 238 -15.28 -9.93 2.31
CA VAL A 238 -14.39 -9.45 3.35
C VAL A 238 -12.97 -9.43 2.81
N GLN A 239 -12.23 -8.39 3.15
CA GLN A 239 -10.82 -8.28 2.87
C GLN A 239 -10.07 -8.24 4.19
N SER A 240 -9.05 -9.08 4.31
CA SER A 240 -8.06 -9.01 5.38
C SER A 240 -6.71 -8.67 4.77
N ILE A 241 -6.02 -7.72 5.38
CA ILE A 241 -4.65 -7.34 5.02
C ILE A 241 -3.78 -7.70 6.21
N GLU A 242 -2.91 -8.69 6.01
CA GLU A 242 -2.04 -9.16 7.08
C GLU A 242 -0.74 -8.36 7.10
N GLY A 243 -0.33 -7.93 8.29
CA GLY A 243 0.93 -7.23 8.49
C GLY A 243 2.16 -8.11 8.24
N GLY A 244 3.32 -7.51 8.23
CA GLY A 244 4.60 -8.19 8.04
C GLY A 244 5.74 -7.57 8.84
N GLY A 245 6.96 -8.02 8.59
CA GLY A 245 8.15 -7.49 9.24
C GLY A 245 8.66 -6.22 8.56
N TRP A 246 9.13 -5.28 9.34
CA TRP A 246 9.88 -4.12 8.88
C TRP A 246 11.38 -4.39 8.92
N GLY A 247 12.13 -3.72 8.07
CA GLY A 247 13.58 -3.81 8.06
C GLY A 247 14.21 -3.33 9.37
N GLY A 248 15.33 -3.96 9.76
CA GLY A 248 16.14 -3.47 10.88
C GLY A 248 16.64 -2.05 10.61
N ARG A 249 16.66 -1.21 11.64
CA ARG A 249 17.16 0.15 11.60
C ARG A 249 18.63 0.20 12.06
N PRO A 250 19.35 1.29 11.85
CA PRO A 250 20.75 1.40 12.30
C PRO A 250 20.95 1.29 13.83
N PHE A 251 19.89 1.45 14.61
CA PHE A 251 19.93 1.57 16.07
C PHE A 251 18.94 0.63 16.80
N GLU A 252 18.07 -0.08 16.08
CA GLU A 252 17.08 -0.99 16.66
C GLU A 252 16.60 -2.07 15.70
N ASP A 253 16.01 -3.14 16.22
CA ASP A 253 15.36 -4.19 15.44
C ASP A 253 14.14 -3.63 14.69
N GLY A 254 13.79 -4.27 13.58
CA GLY A 254 12.58 -3.96 12.81
C GLY A 254 11.31 -4.36 13.56
N GLU A 255 10.22 -3.64 13.32
CA GLU A 255 8.93 -3.95 13.91
C GLU A 255 8.32 -5.23 13.32
N SER A 256 7.66 -6.02 14.18
CA SER A 256 7.05 -7.29 13.81
C SER A 256 5.54 -7.15 13.61
N GLY A 257 5.01 -7.83 12.58
CA GLY A 257 3.57 -7.87 12.31
C GLY A 257 2.96 -6.49 11.99
N SER A 258 3.76 -5.56 11.52
CA SER A 258 3.35 -4.17 11.27
C SER A 258 2.70 -4.01 9.89
N VAL A 259 1.96 -2.92 9.71
CA VAL A 259 1.37 -2.56 8.41
C VAL A 259 2.44 -2.09 7.43
N SER A 260 2.09 -1.97 6.17
CA SER A 260 2.99 -1.47 5.13
C SER A 260 3.40 -0.01 5.38
N VAL A 261 4.60 0.33 4.96
CA VAL A 261 5.18 1.67 5.05
C VAL A 261 4.34 2.78 4.39
N CYS A 262 3.41 2.43 3.52
CA CYS A 262 2.54 3.37 2.81
C CYS A 262 1.08 3.38 3.28
N GLN A 263 0.72 2.69 4.36
CA GLN A 263 -0.66 2.55 4.83
C GLN A 263 -1.03 3.43 6.04
N GLY A 264 -0.09 4.19 6.58
CA GLY A 264 -0.33 5.00 7.77
C GLY A 264 -0.68 4.15 9.02
N ASP A 265 -1.60 4.61 9.86
CA ASP A 265 -2.01 3.93 11.11
C ASP A 265 -3.16 2.93 10.88
N VAL A 266 -3.01 2.04 9.92
CA VAL A 266 -3.98 0.96 9.70
C VAL A 266 -3.77 -0.13 10.76
N ARG A 267 -4.88 -0.62 11.32
CA ARG A 267 -4.89 -1.70 12.31
C ARG A 267 -5.66 -2.89 11.78
N ASN A 268 -5.24 -4.07 12.18
CA ASN A 268 -5.99 -5.28 11.88
C ASN A 268 -7.38 -5.21 12.53
N ALA A 269 -8.41 -5.60 11.77
CA ALA A 269 -9.73 -5.75 12.34
C ALA A 269 -9.70 -6.84 13.44
N PRO A 270 -10.42 -6.65 14.55
CA PRO A 270 -10.63 -7.71 15.52
C PRO A 270 -11.19 -8.97 14.86
N ILE A 271 -10.72 -10.13 15.32
CA ILE A 271 -11.13 -11.45 14.77
C ILE A 271 -12.64 -11.59 14.79
N GLU A 272 -13.27 -11.21 15.88
CA GLU A 272 -14.71 -11.26 16.09
C GLU A 272 -15.49 -10.45 15.04
N ASN A 273 -14.96 -9.29 14.65
CA ASN A 273 -15.57 -8.45 13.61
C ASN A 273 -15.49 -9.08 12.23
N ILE A 274 -14.42 -9.81 11.96
CA ILE A 274 -14.27 -10.53 10.68
C ILE A 274 -15.25 -11.71 10.65
N GLU A 275 -15.28 -12.51 11.70
CA GLU A 275 -16.14 -13.69 11.82
C GLU A 275 -17.63 -13.35 11.83
N LEU A 276 -18.02 -12.21 12.41
CA LEU A 276 -19.40 -11.71 12.35
C LEU A 276 -19.87 -11.25 10.95
N LYS A 277 -18.92 -10.79 10.12
CA LYS A 277 -19.24 -10.27 8.78
C LYS A 277 -19.10 -11.32 7.68
N CYS A 278 -18.39 -12.38 7.95
CA CYS A 278 -18.02 -13.36 6.97
C CYS A 278 -17.99 -14.75 7.60
N PRO A 279 -18.53 -15.77 6.95
CA PRO A 279 -18.58 -17.14 7.48
C PRO A 279 -17.19 -17.80 7.40
N VAL A 280 -16.27 -17.35 8.22
CA VAL A 280 -14.93 -17.88 8.44
C VAL A 280 -14.62 -18.04 9.91
N ILE A 281 -13.63 -18.86 10.24
CA ILE A 281 -12.98 -18.90 11.56
C ILE A 281 -11.50 -18.61 11.38
N ILE A 282 -10.98 -17.66 12.14
CA ILE A 282 -9.56 -17.38 12.23
C ILE A 282 -8.97 -18.26 13.34
N GLU A 283 -8.38 -19.38 12.94
CA GLU A 283 -7.84 -20.40 13.86
C GLU A 283 -6.54 -19.95 14.56
N GLY A 284 -5.85 -18.97 14.00
CA GLY A 284 -4.64 -18.41 14.60
C GLY A 284 -4.07 -17.25 13.81
N ARG A 285 -3.45 -16.34 14.53
CA ARG A 285 -2.63 -15.23 13.99
C ARG A 285 -1.45 -15.05 14.92
N VAL A 286 -0.27 -15.45 14.50
CA VAL A 286 0.94 -15.48 15.32
C VAL A 286 2.12 -14.88 14.59
N LEU A 287 3.10 -14.37 15.35
CA LEU A 287 4.37 -13.95 14.77
C LEU A 287 5.14 -15.17 14.27
N ARG A 288 5.60 -15.09 13.04
CA ARG A 288 6.34 -16.17 12.40
C ARG A 288 7.79 -16.19 12.87
N ARG A 289 8.20 -17.31 13.44
CA ARG A 289 9.57 -17.52 13.93
C ARG A 289 10.57 -17.43 12.76
N ASP A 290 11.73 -16.83 13.03
CA ASP A 290 12.87 -16.76 12.12
C ASP A 290 12.61 -16.11 10.74
N SER A 291 11.51 -15.38 10.59
CA SER A 291 11.17 -14.68 9.34
C SER A 291 11.91 -13.37 9.15
N GLY A 292 12.44 -12.75 10.20
CA GLY A 292 13.25 -11.54 10.11
C GLY A 292 14.70 -11.84 9.73
N GLY A 293 15.25 -11.08 8.79
CA GLY A 293 16.66 -11.22 8.38
C GLY A 293 17.61 -10.98 9.55
N ALA A 294 18.63 -11.81 9.66
CA ALA A 294 19.64 -11.71 10.71
C ALA A 294 20.64 -10.58 10.43
N GLY A 295 21.01 -9.82 11.44
CA GLY A 295 21.97 -8.73 11.36
C GLY A 295 22.38 -8.24 12.74
N LYS A 296 23.16 -7.13 12.81
CA LYS A 296 23.41 -6.44 14.07
C LYS A 296 22.09 -6.05 14.75
N PHE A 297 21.16 -5.54 13.96
CA PHE A 297 19.76 -5.36 14.29
C PHE A 297 18.96 -6.26 13.35
N ARG A 298 18.05 -7.02 13.90
CA ARG A 298 17.27 -8.02 13.17
C ARG A 298 16.11 -7.36 12.45
N GLY A 299 15.73 -7.86 11.27
CA GLY A 299 14.44 -7.56 10.66
C GLY A 299 13.27 -8.04 11.54
N GLY A 300 12.15 -7.33 11.50
CA GLY A 300 10.92 -7.70 12.17
C GLY A 300 10.34 -9.01 11.64
N LEU A 301 9.53 -9.67 12.45
CA LEU A 301 8.88 -10.93 12.11
C LEU A 301 7.60 -10.69 11.30
N GLY A 302 7.34 -11.54 10.31
CA GLY A 302 6.07 -11.62 9.61
C GLY A 302 4.97 -12.25 10.47
N LEU A 303 3.81 -12.48 9.86
CA LEU A 303 2.67 -13.14 10.49
C LEU A 303 2.35 -14.46 9.79
N ASP A 304 1.95 -15.45 10.59
CA ASP A 304 1.26 -16.66 10.13
C ASP A 304 -0.21 -16.53 10.53
N THR A 305 -1.09 -16.45 9.54
CA THR A 305 -2.54 -16.37 9.77
C THR A 305 -3.20 -17.62 9.19
N LYS A 306 -3.96 -18.32 10.00
CA LYS A 306 -4.71 -19.53 9.61
C LYS A 306 -6.21 -19.24 9.64
N VAL A 307 -6.87 -19.43 8.51
CA VAL A 307 -8.29 -19.14 8.33
C VAL A 307 -8.99 -20.35 7.76
N ARG A 308 -10.16 -20.68 8.30
CA ARG A 308 -11.03 -21.74 7.80
C ARG A 308 -12.33 -21.17 7.27
N SER A 309 -12.70 -21.52 6.04
CA SER A 309 -14.00 -21.21 5.47
C SER A 309 -15.07 -22.15 6.03
N LEU A 310 -16.23 -21.61 6.38
CA LEU A 310 -17.40 -22.35 6.85
C LEU A 310 -18.43 -22.62 5.76
N VAL A 311 -18.26 -22.02 4.58
CA VAL A 311 -19.20 -22.11 3.46
C VAL A 311 -18.44 -22.19 2.13
N GLU A 312 -19.16 -22.53 1.09
CA GLU A 312 -18.65 -22.40 -0.27
C GLU A 312 -18.44 -20.93 -0.63
N GLY A 313 -17.31 -20.66 -1.29
CA GLY A 313 -16.95 -19.32 -1.69
C GLY A 313 -15.71 -19.30 -2.56
N ARG A 314 -15.11 -18.13 -2.66
CA ARG A 314 -13.86 -17.95 -3.40
C ARG A 314 -12.89 -17.10 -2.59
N TRP A 315 -11.67 -17.57 -2.50
CA TRP A 315 -10.54 -16.80 -2.00
C TRP A 315 -9.83 -16.15 -3.17
N ASN A 316 -9.71 -14.85 -3.17
CA ASN A 316 -8.78 -14.15 -4.05
C ASN A 316 -7.54 -13.78 -3.23
N LEU A 317 -6.45 -14.47 -3.52
CA LEU A 317 -5.17 -14.31 -2.86
C LEU A 317 -4.39 -13.26 -3.63
N MET A 318 -4.20 -12.12 -3.02
CA MET A 318 -3.52 -10.97 -3.63
C MET A 318 -2.21 -10.73 -2.89
N GLN A 319 -1.20 -11.39 -3.34
CA GLN A 319 0.14 -11.07 -2.93
C GLN A 319 1.01 -10.95 -4.16
N THR A 320 1.75 -9.93 -4.19
CA THR A 320 2.42 -9.60 -5.41
C THR A 320 3.91 -9.67 -5.24
N LYS A 321 4.41 -10.01 -4.03
CA LYS A 321 5.83 -9.81 -3.85
C LYS A 321 6.40 -10.66 -2.77
N ARG A 322 7.67 -10.96 -2.97
CA ARG A 322 8.57 -11.56 -2.00
C ARG A 322 8.47 -13.09 -1.90
N ARG A 323 7.89 -13.74 -2.93
CA ARG A 323 8.06 -15.20 -3.09
C ARG A 323 9.46 -15.53 -3.62
N GLN A 324 9.91 -14.81 -4.65
CA GLN A 324 11.24 -14.98 -5.28
C GLN A 324 12.21 -13.87 -4.89
N CYS A 325 11.70 -12.66 -4.65
CA CYS A 325 12.48 -11.47 -4.34
C CYS A 325 12.34 -11.12 -2.84
N PRO A 326 13.11 -11.71 -1.93
CA PRO A 326 12.99 -11.48 -0.48
C PRO A 326 13.27 -10.02 -0.10
N PRO A 327 12.74 -9.54 1.05
CA PRO A 327 13.15 -8.25 1.60
C PRO A 327 14.64 -8.30 1.93
N TRP A 328 15.40 -7.38 1.34
CA TRP A 328 16.86 -7.37 1.45
C TRP A 328 17.36 -6.76 2.77
N GLY A 329 18.48 -7.28 3.26
CA GLY A 329 19.28 -6.65 4.30
C GLY A 329 20.14 -5.53 3.75
N LEU A 330 20.66 -4.68 4.62
CA LEU A 330 21.64 -3.63 4.32
C LEU A 330 22.92 -3.84 5.15
N ASN A 331 24.03 -3.29 4.69
CA ASN A 331 25.30 -3.25 5.42
C ASN A 331 25.76 -4.64 5.94
N GLY A 332 25.54 -5.70 5.16
CA GLY A 332 25.90 -7.09 5.51
C GLY A 332 24.82 -7.84 6.29
N GLY A 333 23.67 -7.22 6.58
CA GLY A 333 22.48 -7.90 7.08
C GLY A 333 21.97 -8.93 6.07
N LYS A 334 21.33 -9.99 6.57
CA LYS A 334 20.73 -11.04 5.75
C LYS A 334 19.31 -10.63 5.32
N ASP A 335 18.87 -11.22 4.21
CA ASP A 335 17.50 -11.05 3.72
C ASP A 335 16.50 -11.68 4.71
N GLY A 336 15.32 -11.11 4.74
CA GLY A 336 14.16 -11.70 5.43
C GLY A 336 13.58 -12.86 4.63
N ALA A 337 12.70 -13.63 5.27
CA ALA A 337 12.02 -14.74 4.64
C ALA A 337 10.95 -14.25 3.64
N THR A 338 10.71 -15.04 2.61
CA THR A 338 9.62 -14.84 1.65
C THR A 338 8.27 -15.24 2.26
N SER A 339 7.17 -14.88 1.64
CA SER A 339 5.81 -15.26 2.05
C SER A 339 5.21 -16.30 1.10
N ASP A 340 4.20 -17.02 1.55
CA ASP A 340 3.49 -18.01 0.75
C ASP A 340 2.00 -18.08 1.11
N TYR A 341 1.20 -18.78 0.30
CA TYR A 341 -0.17 -19.17 0.59
C TYR A 341 -0.26 -20.69 0.56
N LEU A 342 -0.74 -21.25 1.64
CA LEU A 342 -1.00 -22.69 1.73
C LEU A 342 -2.49 -22.93 1.85
N LEU A 343 -3.00 -23.85 1.05
CA LEU A 343 -4.39 -24.28 1.05
C LEU A 343 -4.49 -25.74 1.43
N LYS A 344 -5.50 -26.08 2.23
CA LYS A 344 -5.83 -27.46 2.58
C LYS A 344 -7.30 -27.69 2.33
N LEU A 345 -7.63 -28.48 1.31
CA LEU A 345 -9.01 -28.82 0.97
C LEU A 345 -9.57 -29.91 1.91
N PRO A 346 -10.90 -30.03 2.02
CA PRO A 346 -11.52 -31.10 2.79
C PRO A 346 -11.05 -32.49 2.33
N GLY A 347 -10.64 -33.34 3.29
CA GLY A 347 -10.13 -34.67 3.00
C GLY A 347 -8.66 -34.77 2.63
N GLN A 348 -7.95 -33.65 2.54
CA GLN A 348 -6.50 -33.64 2.43
C GLN A 348 -5.85 -33.66 3.82
N ASP A 349 -4.72 -34.37 3.93
CA ASP A 349 -3.93 -34.41 5.17
C ASP A 349 -2.84 -33.34 5.18
N GLU A 350 -2.37 -32.92 3.99
CA GLU A 350 -1.26 -31.98 3.82
C GLU A 350 -1.71 -30.63 3.28
N TRP A 351 -0.89 -29.61 3.53
CA TRP A 351 -1.04 -28.27 2.99
C TRP A 351 -0.33 -28.16 1.64
N GLU A 352 -0.98 -27.58 0.67
CA GLU A 352 -0.42 -27.32 -0.67
C GLU A 352 -0.15 -25.84 -0.86
N SER A 353 1.05 -25.49 -1.34
CA SER A 353 1.35 -24.12 -1.77
C SER A 353 0.54 -23.78 -3.03
N VAL A 354 -0.11 -22.63 -3.00
CA VAL A 354 -0.96 -22.17 -4.10
C VAL A 354 -0.54 -20.80 -4.57
N ASP A 355 -0.75 -20.54 -5.85
CA ASP A 355 -0.47 -19.25 -6.45
C ASP A 355 -1.44 -18.15 -5.98
N VAL A 356 -1.04 -16.88 -6.20
CA VAL A 356 -1.96 -15.76 -6.14
C VAL A 356 -3.06 -15.91 -7.19
N GLY A 357 -4.25 -15.38 -6.90
CA GLY A 357 -5.39 -15.46 -7.78
C GLY A 357 -6.63 -16.01 -7.10
N LEU A 358 -7.56 -16.48 -7.92
CA LEU A 358 -8.88 -16.90 -7.49
C LEU A 358 -8.95 -18.40 -7.27
N HIS A 359 -9.24 -18.81 -6.03
CA HIS A 359 -9.39 -20.23 -5.63
C HIS A 359 -10.81 -20.48 -5.15
N PRO A 360 -11.55 -21.43 -5.79
CA PRO A 360 -12.81 -21.91 -5.25
C PRO A 360 -12.54 -22.72 -3.98
N VAL A 361 -13.37 -22.53 -2.98
CA VAL A 361 -13.21 -23.20 -1.68
C VAL A 361 -14.54 -23.60 -1.08
N SER A 362 -14.53 -24.67 -0.31
CA SER A 362 -15.65 -25.14 0.50
C SER A 362 -15.10 -25.81 1.76
N TYR A 363 -15.46 -25.28 2.94
CA TYR A 363 -14.97 -25.77 4.23
C TYR A 363 -13.44 -25.93 4.30
N THR A 364 -12.73 -25.04 3.65
CA THR A 364 -11.31 -25.13 3.33
C THR A 364 -10.49 -24.34 4.35
N HIS A 365 -9.32 -24.86 4.71
CA HIS A 365 -8.35 -24.12 5.50
C HIS A 365 -7.37 -23.38 4.58
N LEU A 366 -7.10 -22.15 4.91
CA LEU A 366 -6.04 -21.34 4.33
C LEU A 366 -5.07 -20.93 5.43
N THR A 367 -3.79 -21.08 5.20
CA THR A 367 -2.75 -20.48 6.03
C THR A 367 -1.85 -19.61 5.19
N LEU A 368 -1.37 -18.56 5.79
CA LEU A 368 -0.39 -17.63 5.26
C LEU A 368 0.92 -17.80 6.03
N PRO A 369 1.65 -18.90 5.84
CA PRO A 369 3.00 -18.94 6.34
C PRO A 369 3.86 -18.08 5.42
N THR A 370 4.65 -17.31 6.03
CA THR A 370 5.68 -16.60 5.34
C THR A 370 6.98 -17.43 5.17
N THR A 371 7.03 -18.81 5.39
CA THR A 371 8.03 -19.83 4.93
C THR A 371 7.50 -21.26 4.90
N PRO A 372 8.08 -22.14 4.07
CA PRO A 372 7.80 -23.57 4.16
C PRO A 372 8.27 -24.13 5.51
N TYR A 373 7.51 -25.06 6.05
CA TYR A 373 7.99 -25.93 7.12
C TYR A 373 9.14 -26.78 6.56
N VAL A 374 10.30 -26.76 7.21
CA VAL A 374 11.31 -27.81 7.10
C VAL A 374 11.01 -28.85 8.16
#